data_d0ff5b025f6a5e2b2db78d529d03a161
#
_entry.id   d0ff5b025f6a5e2b2db78d529d03a161
#
_cell.length_a   1.000
_cell.length_b   1.000
_cell.length_c   1.000
_cell.angle_alpha   90.00
_cell.angle_beta   90.00
_cell.angle_gamma   90.00
#
_symmetry.space_group_name_H-M   'P 1'
#
loop_
_entity.id
_entity.type
_entity.pdbx_description
1 polymer ?
#
loop_
_entity_poly.entity_id
_entity_poly.type
_entity_poly.pdbx_seq_one_letter_code
_entity_poly.pdbx_strand_id
1 'polypeptide(L)'
;MVHQYKMNGYNIVLDSCSGTIHVVDEPVYDVIAMFQDNDEDTITQVVCDKYKDRGDVTEADVRECIEDIKGLIKEGKLFSPDTFADMAGTFKEHSGNVIKALCLHVAHTCNLNCDYCFASQGKFHGE
;
A
#
# COMPACT_ATOMS: atom_id res chain seq x y z
N MET A 1 6.15 1.45 -5.41
CA MET A 1 6.44 1.75 -3.98
C MET A 1 5.65 0.80 -3.10
N VAL A 2 6.31 0.16 -2.12
CA VAL A 2 5.67 -0.78 -1.19
C VAL A 2 5.40 -0.09 0.13
N HIS A 3 4.17 -0.21 0.63
CA HIS A 3 3.72 0.29 1.93
C HIS A 3 3.36 -0.88 2.83
N GLN A 4 3.86 -0.86 4.05
CA GLN A 4 3.58 -1.87 5.06
C GLN A 4 2.88 -1.23 6.25
N TYR A 5 1.78 -1.85 6.71
CA TYR A 5 1.04 -1.39 7.88
C TYR A 5 0.28 -2.54 8.55
N LYS A 6 -0.04 -2.37 9.83
CA LYS A 6 -0.82 -3.33 10.61
C LYS A 6 -2.20 -2.75 10.91
N MET A 7 -3.25 -3.52 10.61
CA MET A 7 -4.62 -3.10 10.86
C MET A 7 -5.50 -4.31 11.24
N ASN A 8 -6.28 -4.18 12.29
CA ASN A 8 -7.21 -5.21 12.78
C ASN A 8 -6.56 -6.59 12.98
N GLY A 9 -5.30 -6.64 13.41
CA GLY A 9 -4.56 -7.88 13.62
C GLY A 9 -3.94 -8.49 12.37
N TYR A 10 -4.05 -7.85 11.21
CA TYR A 10 -3.42 -8.27 9.96
C TYR A 10 -2.18 -7.44 9.64
N ASN A 11 -1.15 -8.10 9.12
CA ASN A 11 0.00 -7.44 8.51
C ASN A 11 -0.27 -7.30 7.02
N ILE A 12 -0.36 -6.07 6.54
CA ILE A 12 -0.77 -5.74 5.18
C ILE A 12 0.41 -5.12 4.45
N VAL A 13 0.65 -5.60 3.24
CA VAL A 13 1.66 -5.09 2.30
C VAL A 13 0.94 -4.66 1.03
N LEU A 14 1.02 -3.38 0.71
CA LEU A 14 0.44 -2.79 -0.49
C LEU A 14 1.57 -2.37 -1.44
N ASP A 15 1.60 -2.90 -2.63
CA ASP A 15 2.42 -2.33 -3.71
C ASP A 15 1.57 -1.36 -4.54
N SER A 16 1.82 -0.06 -4.35
CA SER A 16 1.06 0.99 -5.01
C SER A 16 1.27 1.06 -6.53
N CYS A 17 2.36 0.49 -7.03
CA CYS A 17 2.67 0.50 -8.46
C CYS A 17 1.91 -0.61 -9.21
N SER A 18 1.79 -1.80 -8.62
CA SER A 18 0.98 -2.89 -9.19
C SER A 18 -0.48 -2.85 -8.74
N GLY A 19 -0.78 -2.19 -7.62
CA GLY A 19 -2.09 -2.19 -6.98
C GLY A 19 -2.40 -3.47 -6.21
N THR A 20 -1.42 -4.36 -6.01
CA THR A 20 -1.62 -5.62 -5.29
C THR A 20 -1.56 -5.41 -3.78
N ILE A 21 -2.37 -6.17 -3.06
CA ILE A 21 -2.42 -6.20 -1.61
C ILE A 21 -2.15 -7.63 -1.15
N HIS A 22 -1.19 -7.78 -0.25
CA HIS A 22 -0.85 -9.05 0.37
C HIS A 22 -1.13 -8.98 1.86
N VAL A 23 -1.72 -10.04 2.41
CA VAL A 23 -1.83 -10.26 3.86
C VAL A 23 -0.83 -11.35 4.21
N VAL A 24 0.08 -11.04 5.10
CA VAL A 24 1.23 -11.89 5.42
C VAL A 24 1.36 -12.11 6.92
N ASP A 25 2.09 -13.13 7.33
CA ASP A 25 2.47 -13.31 8.72
C ASP A 25 3.60 -12.36 9.16
N GLU A 26 3.96 -12.37 10.44
CA GLU A 26 4.97 -11.47 10.97
C GLU A 26 6.37 -11.71 10.40
N PRO A 27 6.87 -12.97 10.26
CA PRO A 27 8.18 -13.20 9.66
C PRO A 27 8.27 -12.69 8.23
N VAL A 28 7.29 -12.97 7.37
CA VAL A 28 7.24 -12.48 5.98
C VAL A 28 7.17 -10.95 5.93
N TYR A 29 6.41 -10.34 6.83
CA TYR A 29 6.32 -8.89 6.94
C TYR A 29 7.69 -8.25 7.22
N ASP A 30 8.47 -8.85 8.12
CA ASP A 30 9.82 -8.38 8.44
C ASP A 30 10.80 -8.63 7.28
N VAL A 31 10.71 -9.79 6.61
CA VAL A 31 11.53 -10.09 5.42
C VAL A 31 11.30 -9.04 4.33
N ILE A 32 10.04 -8.71 4.03
CA ILE A 32 9.69 -7.70 3.03
C ILE A 32 10.24 -6.32 3.41
N ALA A 33 10.21 -5.96 4.70
CA ALA A 33 10.73 -4.67 5.19
C ALA A 33 12.23 -4.50 4.94
N MET A 34 12.97 -5.60 4.93
CA MET A 34 14.44 -5.61 4.79
C MET A 34 14.90 -5.91 3.36
N PHE A 35 14.00 -6.36 2.48
CA PHE A 35 14.32 -7.03 1.21
C PHE A 35 15.12 -6.16 0.24
N GLN A 36 14.86 -4.84 0.20
CA GLN A 36 15.53 -3.94 -0.74
C GLN A 36 16.90 -3.45 -0.27
N ASP A 37 17.13 -3.44 1.04
CA ASP A 37 18.30 -2.79 1.64
C ASP A 37 19.35 -3.78 2.16
N ASN A 38 19.04 -5.08 2.18
CA ASN A 38 19.92 -6.10 2.76
C ASN A 38 20.06 -7.31 1.83
N ASP A 39 21.17 -8.03 1.99
CA ASP A 39 21.38 -9.32 1.34
C ASP A 39 20.61 -10.45 2.06
N GLU A 40 20.42 -11.57 1.36
CA GLU A 40 19.61 -12.70 1.84
C GLU A 40 20.15 -13.34 3.12
N ASP A 41 21.46 -13.38 3.28
CA ASP A 41 22.09 -13.97 4.47
C ASP A 41 21.85 -13.08 5.70
N THR A 42 21.98 -11.76 5.53
CA THR A 42 21.66 -10.78 6.58
C THR A 42 20.18 -10.84 6.98
N ILE A 43 19.27 -10.88 6.01
CA ILE A 43 17.82 -11.01 6.26
C ILE A 43 17.56 -12.30 7.05
N THR A 44 18.10 -13.43 6.59
CA THR A 44 17.93 -14.74 7.22
C THR A 44 18.41 -14.72 8.66
N GLN A 45 19.59 -14.20 8.91
CA GLN A 45 20.15 -14.12 10.26
C GLN A 45 19.30 -13.25 11.19
N VAL A 46 18.95 -12.04 10.76
CA VAL A 46 18.17 -11.08 11.58
C VAL A 46 16.79 -11.63 11.90
N VAL A 47 16.09 -12.22 10.92
CA VAL A 47 14.75 -12.78 11.14
C VAL A 47 14.81 -14.00 12.03
N CYS A 48 15.74 -14.94 11.82
CA CYS A 48 15.92 -16.09 12.69
C CYS A 48 16.25 -15.68 14.13
N ASP A 49 17.13 -14.71 14.34
CA ASP A 49 17.46 -14.20 15.67
C ASP A 49 16.26 -13.54 16.35
N LYS A 50 15.45 -12.78 15.61
CA LYS A 50 14.25 -12.13 16.13
C LYS A 50 13.19 -13.12 16.61
N TYR A 51 13.00 -14.23 15.87
CA TYR A 51 11.98 -15.24 16.16
C TYR A 51 12.50 -16.48 16.90
N LYS A 52 13.75 -16.45 17.37
CA LYS A 52 14.43 -17.57 18.04
C LYS A 52 13.64 -18.13 19.24
N ASP A 53 13.04 -17.26 20.03
CA ASP A 53 12.29 -17.66 21.24
C ASP A 53 10.95 -18.33 20.91
N ARG A 54 10.40 -18.08 19.71
CA ARG A 54 9.16 -18.73 19.25
C ARG A 54 9.40 -20.17 18.80
N GLY A 55 10.58 -20.44 18.23
CA GLY A 55 10.96 -21.78 17.76
C GLY A 55 10.18 -22.32 16.56
N ASP A 56 9.35 -21.49 15.94
CA ASP A 56 8.50 -21.83 14.79
C ASP A 56 9.01 -21.26 13.46
N VAL A 57 10.14 -20.55 13.47
CA VAL A 57 10.78 -19.97 12.29
C VAL A 57 12.19 -20.52 12.14
N THR A 58 12.43 -21.23 11.05
CA THR A 58 13.73 -21.80 10.71
C THR A 58 14.42 -21.02 9.59
N GLU A 59 15.72 -21.24 9.42
CA GLU A 59 16.46 -20.68 8.28
C GLU A 59 15.87 -21.12 6.93
N ALA A 60 15.38 -22.36 6.85
CA ALA A 60 14.75 -22.88 5.64
C ALA A 60 13.46 -22.12 5.31
N ASP A 61 12.63 -21.83 6.32
CA ASP A 61 11.38 -21.07 6.13
C ASP A 61 11.66 -19.65 5.65
N VAL A 62 12.67 -18.98 6.20
CA VAL A 62 13.05 -17.62 5.77
C VAL A 62 13.58 -17.62 4.33
N ARG A 63 14.38 -18.62 3.95
CA ARG A 63 14.87 -18.74 2.56
C ARG A 63 13.74 -19.05 1.59
N GLU A 64 12.77 -19.89 1.96
CA GLU A 64 11.56 -20.15 1.16
C GLU A 64 10.76 -18.86 0.96
N CYS A 65 10.52 -18.07 2.03
CA CYS A 65 9.89 -16.76 1.93
C CYS A 65 10.62 -15.81 0.96
N ILE A 66 11.94 -15.79 0.99
CA ILE A 66 12.74 -14.97 0.08
C ILE A 66 12.52 -15.39 -1.38
N GLU A 67 12.47 -16.69 -1.66
CA GLU A 67 12.20 -17.20 -3.01
C GLU A 67 10.76 -16.87 -3.47
N ASP A 68 9.78 -16.98 -2.59
CA ASP A 68 8.39 -16.58 -2.88
C ASP A 68 8.30 -15.08 -3.21
N ILE A 69 8.98 -14.23 -2.44
CA ILE A 69 9.07 -12.80 -2.71
C ILE A 69 9.69 -12.52 -4.08
N LYS A 70 10.78 -13.21 -4.44
CA LYS A 70 11.37 -13.12 -5.77
C LYS A 70 10.40 -13.53 -6.88
N GLY A 71 9.59 -14.58 -6.62
CA GLY A 71 8.51 -14.99 -7.50
C GLY A 71 7.49 -13.88 -7.73
N LEU A 72 7.01 -13.25 -6.66
CA LEU A 72 6.06 -12.13 -6.73
C LEU A 72 6.65 -10.92 -7.47
N ILE A 73 7.95 -10.64 -7.28
CA ILE A 73 8.65 -9.58 -8.02
C ILE A 73 8.68 -9.89 -9.51
N LYS A 74 9.00 -11.13 -9.88
CA LYS A 74 9.02 -11.57 -11.29
C LYS A 74 7.64 -11.49 -11.95
N GLU A 75 6.59 -11.75 -11.19
CA GLU A 75 5.20 -11.62 -11.64
C GLU A 75 4.69 -10.16 -11.67
N GLY A 76 5.50 -9.19 -11.23
CA GLY A 76 5.10 -7.79 -11.14
C GLY A 76 4.03 -7.51 -10.09
N LYS A 77 4.00 -8.30 -9.00
CA LYS A 77 3.02 -8.19 -7.91
C LYS A 77 3.59 -7.60 -6.62
N LEU A 78 4.92 -7.45 -6.56
CA LEU A 78 5.60 -6.85 -5.41
C LEU A 78 6.86 -6.12 -5.90
N PHE A 79 7.20 -4.99 -5.29
CA PHE A 79 8.30 -4.10 -5.68
C PHE A 79 8.26 -3.72 -7.17
N SER A 80 7.05 -3.54 -7.70
CA SER A 80 6.85 -3.21 -9.11
C SER A 80 7.42 -1.84 -9.46
N PRO A 81 7.98 -1.68 -10.67
CA PRO A 81 8.48 -0.39 -11.13
C PRO A 81 7.33 0.63 -11.25
N ASP A 82 7.61 1.89 -10.94
CA ASP A 82 6.67 2.98 -11.16
C ASP A 82 6.66 3.36 -12.65
N THR A 83 5.69 2.84 -13.39
CA THR A 83 5.51 3.13 -14.82
C THR A 83 4.94 4.53 -15.08
N PHE A 84 4.46 5.22 -14.05
CA PHE A 84 3.86 6.56 -14.16
C PHE A 84 4.79 7.68 -13.71
N ALA A 85 5.97 7.37 -13.14
CA ALA A 85 6.93 8.36 -12.66
C ALA A 85 7.29 9.39 -13.74
N ASP A 86 7.55 8.93 -14.96
CA ASP A 86 7.91 9.80 -16.08
C ASP A 86 6.74 10.67 -16.55
N MET A 87 5.49 10.23 -16.32
CA MET A 87 4.29 10.97 -16.69
C MET A 87 3.93 12.07 -15.66
N ALA A 88 4.44 11.99 -14.45
CA ALA A 88 4.12 12.96 -13.39
C ALA A 88 4.51 14.40 -13.77
N GLY A 89 5.65 14.56 -14.47
CA GLY A 89 6.07 15.84 -15.03
C GLY A 89 5.09 16.38 -16.06
N THR A 90 4.63 15.52 -16.97
CA THR A 90 3.69 15.87 -18.03
C THR A 90 2.34 16.35 -17.47
N PHE A 91 1.83 15.69 -16.41
CA PHE A 91 0.60 16.15 -15.75
C PHE A 91 0.75 17.53 -15.13
N LYS A 92 1.90 17.83 -14.53
CA LYS A 92 2.19 19.13 -13.94
C LYS A 92 2.29 20.23 -15.01
N GLU A 93 2.93 19.94 -16.14
CA GLU A 93 3.04 20.86 -17.27
C GLU A 93 1.69 21.14 -17.94
N HIS A 94 0.86 20.08 -18.14
CA HIS A 94 -0.46 20.21 -18.78
C HIS A 94 -1.53 20.78 -17.84
N SER A 95 -1.41 20.59 -16.53
CA SER A 95 -2.37 21.17 -15.58
C SER A 95 -2.21 22.69 -15.44
N GLY A 96 -0.97 23.23 -15.65
CA GLY A 96 -0.69 24.65 -15.54
C GLY A 96 -1.31 25.28 -14.30
N ASN A 97 -1.51 26.59 -14.33
CA ASN A 97 -2.31 27.30 -13.33
C ASN A 97 -3.79 27.44 -13.75
N VAL A 98 -4.28 26.54 -14.59
CA VAL A 98 -5.67 26.58 -15.10
C VAL A 98 -6.59 25.85 -14.14
N ILE A 99 -7.54 26.55 -13.58
CA ILE A 99 -8.63 25.97 -12.78
C ILE A 99 -9.58 25.28 -13.75
N LYS A 100 -9.61 23.93 -13.76
CA LYS A 100 -10.51 23.16 -14.66
C LYS A 100 -11.93 23.07 -14.14
N ALA A 101 -12.11 23.11 -12.83
CA ALA A 101 -13.41 23.07 -12.20
C ALA A 101 -13.34 23.80 -10.85
N LEU A 102 -14.41 24.52 -10.51
CA LEU A 102 -14.59 25.19 -9.24
C LEU A 102 -15.93 24.76 -8.66
N CYS A 103 -15.89 24.04 -7.53
CA CYS A 103 -17.09 23.68 -6.79
C CYS A 103 -17.34 24.73 -5.71
N LEU A 104 -18.37 25.53 -5.89
CA LEU A 104 -18.79 26.54 -4.90
C LEU A 104 -19.97 26.00 -4.09
N HIS A 105 -19.78 25.93 -2.79
CA HIS A 105 -20.86 25.56 -1.86
C HIS A 105 -21.65 26.82 -1.48
N VAL A 106 -22.64 27.17 -2.30
CA VAL A 106 -23.38 28.42 -2.17
C VAL A 106 -24.58 28.34 -1.23
N ALA A 107 -25.00 27.12 -0.84
CA ALA A 107 -26.08 26.88 0.09
C ALA A 107 -25.88 25.56 0.84
N HIS A 108 -26.27 25.51 2.11
CA HIS A 108 -26.21 24.31 2.95
C HIS A 108 -27.49 23.46 2.92
N THR A 109 -28.55 23.97 2.32
CA THR A 109 -29.85 23.26 2.24
C THR A 109 -30.23 23.02 0.80
N CYS A 110 -30.82 21.86 0.55
CA CYS A 110 -31.35 21.46 -0.76
C CYS A 110 -32.88 21.24 -0.63
N ASN A 111 -33.63 21.68 -1.62
CA ASN A 111 -35.07 21.46 -1.69
C ASN A 111 -35.47 20.17 -2.41
N LEU A 112 -34.50 19.39 -2.88
CA LEU A 112 -34.69 18.08 -3.49
C LEU A 112 -34.60 16.98 -2.44
N ASN A 113 -35.41 15.94 -2.59
CA ASN A 113 -35.40 14.76 -1.73
C ASN A 113 -34.95 13.53 -2.53
N CYS A 114 -33.67 13.45 -2.85
CA CYS A 114 -33.12 12.34 -3.62
C CYS A 114 -32.77 11.18 -2.68
N ASP A 115 -33.26 9.97 -2.96
CA ASP A 115 -33.01 8.77 -2.15
C ASP A 115 -31.52 8.38 -2.13
N TYR A 116 -30.74 8.79 -3.14
CA TYR A 116 -29.31 8.52 -3.28
C TYR A 116 -28.43 9.77 -3.06
N CYS A 117 -28.88 10.72 -2.26
CA CYS A 117 -28.14 11.96 -2.04
C CYS A 117 -26.86 11.74 -1.22
N PHE A 118 -25.72 11.80 -1.88
CA PHE A 118 -24.40 11.68 -1.23
C PHE A 118 -24.08 12.85 -0.27
N ALA A 119 -24.74 14.00 -0.46
CA ALA A 119 -24.56 15.22 0.34
C ALA A 119 -25.61 15.38 1.45
N SER A 120 -26.33 14.31 1.80
CA SER A 120 -27.37 14.34 2.86
C SER A 120 -28.31 15.56 2.75
N GLN A 121 -28.69 15.94 1.53
CA GLN A 121 -29.50 17.11 1.22
C GLN A 121 -28.91 18.44 1.72
N GLY A 122 -27.58 18.52 1.77
CA GLY A 122 -26.85 19.68 2.28
C GLY A 122 -26.75 19.76 3.80
N LYS A 123 -27.33 18.78 4.52
CA LYS A 123 -27.27 18.71 5.99
C LYS A 123 -26.08 17.88 6.43
N PHE A 124 -24.93 18.52 6.57
CA PHE A 124 -23.72 17.90 7.09
C PHE A 124 -23.75 17.95 8.62
N HIS A 125 -23.58 16.77 9.27
CA HIS A 125 -23.53 16.63 10.73
C HIS A 125 -24.74 17.16 11.53
N GLY A 126 -25.92 17.20 10.92
CA GLY A 126 -27.14 17.49 11.65
C GLY A 126 -27.49 18.96 11.80
N GLU A 127 -26.85 19.83 11.07
CA GLU A 127 -27.26 21.25 10.94
C GLU A 127 -28.34 21.47 9.87
#